data_912711a0e79407e6eaf63e2ad108acad
#
_entry.id   912711a0e79407e6eaf63e2ad108acad
#
_cell.length_a   1.000
_cell.length_b   1.000
_cell.length_c   1.000
_cell.angle_alpha   90.00
_cell.angle_beta   90.00
_cell.angle_gamma   90.00
#
_symmetry.space_group_name_H-M   'P 1'
#
loop_
_entity.id
_entity.type
_entity.pdbx_description
1 polymer ?
#
loop_
_entity_poly.entity_id
_entity_poly.type
_entity_poly.pdbx_seq_one_letter_code
_entity_poly.pdbx_strand_id
1 'polypeptide(L)'
;GPLHLLLLVLYPALLGLGRYLGRLLLDLAGALARLLHEATEGGVRRLTEGYARALEAALARPYLVLGLAGLAFLSVFPILPRIPFNFTPRADTGVLTATLLLPKDTPLSVSDRAARALEAYFLAHPAVERVVTTVGASATGGAQVGDPSRVQLQIVLKPKGERPDIFTLTEVFNREGKEALKDFPGADLRVLAQTGPDAGDADLQFFVTGPDREALEARVQAIVDRIAEKPYVLNVKSTLEATQRERVFVPDPARLSGTGLTPQDVAQTLRLYLSGTQAATARRSGEEYPVVVQADPLRYSGEGGLLSLPVYAPALQAFLPLGSLGRFEERPSPTLISRRNQAYAAGININLKPEAPGALQVQAELEQDLRAAGLLGDGVELVASGLGSFTEELASLAPLAFGLALVLNYLVIASQFNAWRYPLYLLLPVPLALVGAFWLTYFLGTGLDVISVLGVVMLIGL
;
A
#
# COMPACT_ATOMS: atom_id res chain seq x y z
N GLY A 1 -74.10 -11.56 -19.52
CA GLY A 1 -73.56 -11.68 -20.86
C GLY A 1 -72.54 -12.82 -20.93
N PRO A 2 -72.15 -13.32 -22.10
CA PRO A 2 -71.31 -14.52 -22.25
C PRO A 2 -69.95 -14.47 -21.50
N LEU A 3 -69.44 -13.30 -21.24
CA LEU A 3 -68.19 -13.08 -20.46
C LEU A 3 -68.38 -13.54 -19.02
N HIS A 4 -69.50 -13.37 -18.41
CA HIS A 4 -69.78 -13.74 -17.02
C HIS A 4 -69.84 -15.24 -16.80
N LEU A 5 -70.38 -15.96 -17.80
CA LEU A 5 -70.44 -17.43 -17.81
C LEU A 5 -69.05 -18.06 -18.01
N LEU A 6 -68.23 -17.43 -18.84
CA LEU A 6 -66.82 -17.85 -19.06
C LEU A 6 -65.96 -17.71 -17.81
N LEU A 7 -66.13 -16.62 -17.09
CA LEU A 7 -65.42 -16.37 -15.80
C LEU A 7 -65.86 -17.33 -14.70
N LEU A 8 -67.19 -17.72 -14.67
CA LEU A 8 -67.74 -18.65 -13.67
C LEU A 8 -67.22 -20.08 -13.84
N VAL A 9 -66.78 -20.48 -15.05
CA VAL A 9 -66.26 -21.83 -15.34
C VAL A 9 -64.68 -21.81 -15.25
N LEU A 10 -64.03 -20.75 -15.73
CA LEU A 10 -62.60 -20.68 -15.76
C LEU A 10 -61.98 -20.44 -14.35
N TYR A 11 -62.63 -19.68 -13.48
CA TYR A 11 -62.10 -19.37 -12.13
C TYR A 11 -61.97 -20.62 -11.24
N PRO A 12 -62.98 -21.51 -11.09
CA PRO A 12 -62.81 -22.74 -10.32
C PRO A 12 -61.86 -23.75 -10.97
N ALA A 13 -61.75 -23.78 -12.32
CA ALA A 13 -60.80 -24.62 -13.01
C ALA A 13 -59.33 -24.16 -12.76
N LEU A 14 -59.07 -22.86 -12.81
CA LEU A 14 -57.74 -22.28 -12.48
C LEU A 14 -57.38 -22.49 -11.01
N LEU A 15 -58.36 -22.34 -10.09
CA LEU A 15 -58.13 -22.63 -8.67
C LEU A 15 -57.88 -24.13 -8.44
N GLY A 16 -58.57 -25.00 -9.14
CA GLY A 16 -58.35 -26.44 -9.11
C GLY A 16 -56.96 -26.83 -9.60
N LEU A 17 -56.55 -26.26 -10.73
CA LEU A 17 -55.20 -26.45 -11.29
C LEU A 17 -54.13 -25.94 -10.37
N GLY A 18 -54.30 -24.74 -9.78
CA GLY A 18 -53.38 -24.18 -8.81
C GLY A 18 -53.21 -25.04 -7.55
N ARG A 19 -54.32 -25.59 -7.05
CA ARG A 19 -54.28 -26.54 -5.91
C ARG A 19 -53.59 -27.85 -6.25
N TYR A 20 -53.82 -28.36 -7.46
CA TYR A 20 -53.18 -29.58 -7.93
C TYR A 20 -51.69 -29.43 -8.13
N LEU A 21 -51.28 -28.35 -8.80
CA LEU A 21 -49.84 -27.99 -8.96
C LEU A 21 -49.17 -27.73 -7.61
N GLY A 22 -49.84 -27.04 -6.69
CA GLY A 22 -49.31 -26.80 -5.35
C GLY A 22 -49.06 -28.10 -4.55
N ARG A 23 -50.03 -29.08 -4.65
CA ARG A 23 -49.86 -30.41 -4.03
C ARG A 23 -48.70 -31.18 -4.68
N LEU A 24 -48.65 -31.20 -6.00
CA LEU A 24 -47.56 -31.87 -6.74
C LEU A 24 -46.18 -31.34 -6.36
N LEU A 25 -46.01 -30.01 -6.22
CA LEU A 25 -44.77 -29.36 -5.79
C LEU A 25 -44.43 -29.72 -4.34
N LEU A 26 -45.40 -29.75 -3.43
CA LEU A 26 -45.24 -30.17 -2.05
C LEU A 26 -44.84 -31.65 -1.92
N ASP A 27 -45.46 -32.53 -2.72
CA ASP A 27 -45.11 -33.94 -2.74
C ASP A 27 -43.72 -34.20 -3.32
N LEU A 28 -43.33 -33.47 -4.36
CA LEU A 28 -41.99 -33.51 -4.94
C LEU A 28 -40.93 -32.99 -3.96
N ALA A 29 -41.21 -31.87 -3.28
CA ALA A 29 -40.34 -31.33 -2.26
C ALA A 29 -40.20 -32.28 -1.07
N GLY A 30 -41.30 -32.92 -0.65
CA GLY A 30 -41.30 -33.93 0.39
C GLY A 30 -40.54 -35.22 0.01
N ALA A 31 -40.65 -35.64 -1.26
CA ALA A 31 -39.88 -36.78 -1.77
C ALA A 31 -38.38 -36.46 -1.85
N LEU A 32 -38.00 -35.26 -2.33
CA LEU A 32 -36.63 -34.80 -2.37
C LEU A 32 -36.04 -34.67 -0.95
N ALA A 33 -36.80 -34.10 -0.01
CA ALA A 33 -36.36 -33.99 1.40
C ALA A 33 -36.16 -35.38 2.04
N ARG A 34 -37.00 -36.37 1.74
CA ARG A 34 -36.81 -37.75 2.22
C ARG A 34 -35.56 -38.40 1.62
N LEU A 35 -35.33 -38.27 0.32
CA LEU A 35 -34.14 -38.78 -0.35
C LEU A 35 -32.82 -38.14 0.22
N LEU A 36 -32.84 -36.83 0.44
CA LEU A 36 -31.73 -36.14 1.05
C LEU A 36 -31.50 -36.57 2.52
N HIS A 37 -32.60 -36.80 3.26
CA HIS A 37 -32.54 -37.25 4.66
C HIS A 37 -31.98 -38.67 4.76
N GLU A 38 -32.46 -39.62 3.94
CA GLU A 38 -31.94 -40.98 3.90
C GLU A 38 -30.48 -41.06 3.46
N ALA A 39 -30.06 -40.24 2.48
CA ALA A 39 -28.68 -40.16 2.03
C ALA A 39 -27.78 -39.59 3.11
N THR A 40 -28.22 -38.56 3.84
CA THR A 40 -27.46 -37.95 4.95
C THR A 40 -27.45 -38.83 6.18
N GLU A 41 -28.55 -39.49 6.58
CA GLU A 41 -28.58 -40.38 7.73
C GLU A 41 -27.62 -41.58 7.57
N GLY A 42 -27.58 -42.19 6.40
CA GLY A 42 -26.65 -43.29 6.12
C GLY A 42 -25.19 -42.86 6.23
N GLY A 43 -24.86 -41.65 5.77
CA GLY A 43 -23.54 -41.04 5.91
C GLY A 43 -23.18 -40.71 7.35
N VAL A 44 -24.06 -40.03 8.05
CA VAL A 44 -23.88 -39.65 9.47
C VAL A 44 -23.74 -40.90 10.34
N ARG A 45 -24.56 -41.91 10.15
CA ARG A 45 -24.49 -43.17 10.92
C ARG A 45 -23.17 -43.91 10.72
N ARG A 46 -22.66 -44.02 9.50
CA ARG A 46 -21.32 -44.61 9.22
C ARG A 46 -20.20 -43.82 9.87
N LEU A 47 -20.31 -42.48 9.84
CA LEU A 47 -19.34 -41.57 10.45
C LEU A 47 -19.37 -41.71 11.98
N THR A 48 -20.56 -41.80 12.59
CA THR A 48 -20.73 -42.00 14.03
C THR A 48 -20.20 -43.37 14.49
N GLU A 49 -20.52 -44.46 13.76
CA GLU A 49 -19.99 -45.80 14.07
C GLU A 49 -18.47 -45.89 13.84
N GLY A 50 -17.95 -45.19 12.85
CA GLY A 50 -16.49 -45.04 12.64
C GLY A 50 -15.81 -44.28 13.75
N TYR A 51 -16.40 -43.17 14.17
CA TYR A 51 -15.92 -42.35 15.28
C TYR A 51 -15.91 -43.14 16.61
N ALA A 52 -17.01 -43.86 16.92
CA ALA A 52 -17.09 -44.66 18.14
C ALA A 52 -15.95 -45.71 18.21
N ARG A 53 -15.72 -46.43 17.10
CA ARG A 53 -14.62 -47.42 17.02
C ARG A 53 -13.23 -46.76 17.14
N ALA A 54 -13.05 -45.61 16.50
CA ALA A 54 -11.80 -44.86 16.60
C ALA A 54 -11.55 -44.35 18.07
N LEU A 55 -12.63 -43.90 18.73
CA LEU A 55 -12.56 -43.43 20.11
C LEU A 55 -12.23 -44.57 21.07
N GLU A 56 -12.87 -45.75 20.92
CA GLU A 56 -12.53 -46.95 21.72
C GLU A 56 -11.07 -47.37 21.54
N ALA A 57 -10.57 -47.38 20.31
CA ALA A 57 -9.16 -47.67 20.02
C ALA A 57 -8.18 -46.64 20.61
N ALA A 58 -8.57 -45.36 20.61
CA ALA A 58 -7.80 -44.27 21.20
C ALA A 58 -7.74 -44.37 22.72
N LEU A 59 -8.86 -44.68 23.37
CA LEU A 59 -8.94 -44.89 24.82
C LEU A 59 -8.21 -46.12 25.28
N ALA A 60 -8.14 -47.16 24.45
CA ALA A 60 -7.38 -48.38 24.76
C ALA A 60 -5.86 -48.14 24.74
N ARG A 61 -5.36 -47.11 24.05
CA ARG A 61 -3.93 -46.80 23.90
C ARG A 61 -3.62 -45.31 24.13
N PRO A 62 -3.88 -44.74 25.30
CA PRO A 62 -3.79 -43.31 25.55
C PRO A 62 -2.39 -42.74 25.34
N TYR A 63 -1.33 -43.47 25.73
CA TYR A 63 0.05 -43.03 25.54
C TYR A 63 0.48 -42.96 24.10
N LEU A 64 -0.06 -43.82 23.24
CA LEU A 64 0.18 -43.77 21.79
C LEU A 64 -0.47 -42.54 21.17
N VAL A 65 -1.71 -42.23 21.57
CA VAL A 65 -2.44 -41.04 21.09
C VAL A 65 -1.73 -39.76 21.51
N LEU A 66 -1.33 -39.68 22.80
CA LEU A 66 -0.56 -38.54 23.30
C LEU A 66 0.80 -38.41 22.61
N GLY A 67 1.46 -39.52 22.34
CA GLY A 67 2.73 -39.53 21.57
C GLY A 67 2.55 -39.01 20.15
N LEU A 68 1.49 -39.47 19.45
CA LEU A 68 1.16 -38.97 18.10
C LEU A 68 0.79 -37.48 18.10
N ALA A 69 0.01 -37.04 19.07
CA ALA A 69 -0.35 -35.65 19.25
C ALA A 69 0.88 -34.76 19.50
N GLY A 70 1.79 -35.24 20.38
CA GLY A 70 3.07 -34.56 20.63
C GLY A 70 3.95 -34.49 19.37
N LEU A 71 4.01 -35.57 18.61
CA LEU A 71 4.77 -35.64 17.35
C LEU A 71 4.18 -34.69 16.30
N ALA A 72 2.84 -34.64 16.19
CA ALA A 72 2.17 -33.71 15.31
C ALA A 72 2.44 -32.25 15.72
N PHE A 73 2.44 -31.94 17.00
CA PHE A 73 2.78 -30.61 17.49
C PHE A 73 4.26 -30.26 17.20
N LEU A 74 5.18 -31.17 17.46
CA LEU A 74 6.60 -30.97 17.18
C LEU A 74 6.87 -30.79 15.67
N SER A 75 6.04 -31.36 14.79
CA SER A 75 6.18 -31.22 13.34
C SER A 75 5.95 -29.77 12.83
N VAL A 76 5.36 -28.90 13.63
CA VAL A 76 5.14 -27.49 13.26
C VAL A 76 6.45 -26.70 13.30
N PHE A 77 7.34 -26.97 14.24
CA PHE A 77 8.56 -26.18 14.42
C PHE A 77 9.48 -26.09 13.21
N PRO A 78 9.75 -27.17 12.44
CA PRO A 78 10.54 -27.08 11.23
C PRO A 78 9.82 -26.41 10.06
N ILE A 79 8.48 -26.26 10.10
CA ILE A 79 7.68 -25.68 9.03
C ILE A 79 7.47 -24.19 9.24
N LEU A 80 7.32 -23.77 10.48
CA LEU A 80 7.04 -22.39 10.84
C LEU A 80 8.00 -21.36 10.18
N PRO A 81 9.35 -21.60 10.17
CA PRO A 81 10.26 -20.68 9.49
C PRO A 81 10.14 -20.67 7.96
N ARG A 82 9.46 -21.67 7.37
CA ARG A 82 9.26 -21.78 5.92
C ARG A 82 7.99 -21.10 5.45
N ILE A 83 7.08 -20.71 6.35
CA ILE A 83 5.86 -19.98 6.01
C ILE A 83 6.21 -18.50 5.94
N PRO A 84 6.08 -17.83 4.77
CA PRO A 84 6.36 -16.42 4.65
C PRO A 84 5.36 -15.61 5.48
N PHE A 85 5.84 -14.61 6.19
CA PHE A 85 4.98 -13.66 6.89
C PHE A 85 4.90 -12.37 6.08
N ASN A 86 3.69 -11.99 5.66
CA ASN A 86 3.39 -10.75 4.98
C ASN A 86 2.48 -9.90 5.87
N PHE A 87 2.64 -8.59 5.85
CA PHE A 87 1.78 -7.73 6.67
C PHE A 87 0.32 -7.76 6.19
N THR A 88 0.12 -7.60 4.90
CA THR A 88 -1.20 -7.66 4.26
C THR A 88 -1.34 -8.95 3.45
N PRO A 89 -2.52 -9.58 3.47
CA PRO A 89 -2.79 -10.70 2.59
C PRO A 89 -2.64 -10.24 1.13
N ARG A 90 -2.09 -11.11 0.29
CA ARG A 90 -2.04 -10.88 -1.16
C ARG A 90 -3.44 -11.03 -1.74
N ALA A 91 -4.29 -10.04 -1.48
CA ALA A 91 -5.67 -10.03 -1.96
C ALA A 91 -5.76 -9.32 -3.30
N ASP A 92 -6.51 -9.91 -4.22
CA ASP A 92 -6.89 -9.26 -5.47
C ASP A 92 -8.04 -8.26 -5.19
N THR A 93 -7.67 -7.01 -4.97
CA THR A 93 -8.60 -5.90 -4.69
C THR A 93 -9.21 -5.30 -5.95
N GLY A 94 -8.70 -5.65 -7.13
CA GLY A 94 -9.12 -5.05 -8.38
C GLY A 94 -8.57 -3.65 -8.64
N VAL A 95 -7.62 -3.19 -7.85
CA VAL A 95 -7.03 -1.85 -8.00
C VAL A 95 -5.52 -1.95 -8.14
N LEU A 96 -4.97 -1.34 -9.19
CA LEU A 96 -3.54 -1.16 -9.39
C LEU A 96 -3.18 0.31 -9.19
N THR A 97 -2.02 0.55 -8.61
CA THR A 97 -1.41 1.89 -8.54
C THR A 97 -0.20 1.92 -9.48
N ALA A 98 -0.25 2.80 -10.46
CA ALA A 98 0.90 3.06 -11.33
C ALA A 98 1.52 4.40 -10.95
N THR A 99 2.82 4.42 -10.70
CA THR A 99 3.59 5.62 -10.43
C THR A 99 4.57 5.81 -11.58
N LEU A 100 4.45 6.94 -12.26
CA LEU A 100 5.39 7.38 -13.27
C LEU A 100 6.28 8.46 -12.69
N LEU A 101 7.58 8.25 -12.75
CA LEU A 101 8.61 9.22 -12.37
C LEU A 101 9.30 9.68 -13.64
N LEU A 102 9.30 10.97 -13.87
CA LEU A 102 10.01 11.64 -14.95
C LEU A 102 11.28 12.33 -14.40
N PRO A 103 12.24 12.71 -15.23
CA PRO A 103 13.37 13.54 -14.80
C PRO A 103 12.91 14.77 -14.03
N LYS A 104 13.63 15.14 -12.97
CA LYS A 104 13.20 16.19 -12.01
C LYS A 104 12.97 17.57 -12.63
N ASP A 105 13.60 17.85 -13.75
CA ASP A 105 13.45 19.11 -14.49
C ASP A 105 12.26 19.11 -15.47
N THR A 106 11.44 18.06 -15.45
CA THR A 106 10.31 17.90 -16.37
C THR A 106 9.20 18.91 -16.05
N PRO A 107 8.81 19.78 -17.00
CA PRO A 107 7.68 20.68 -16.81
C PRO A 107 6.36 19.90 -16.66
N LEU A 108 5.41 20.46 -15.91
CA LEU A 108 4.09 19.85 -15.67
C LEU A 108 3.36 19.51 -16.98
N SER A 109 3.53 20.32 -18.03
CA SER A 109 2.92 20.08 -19.35
C SER A 109 3.46 18.83 -20.06
N VAL A 110 4.70 18.46 -19.79
CA VAL A 110 5.31 17.22 -20.33
C VAL A 110 4.82 16.03 -19.52
N SER A 111 4.75 16.18 -18.20
CA SER A 111 4.19 15.15 -17.30
C SER A 111 2.72 14.86 -17.62
N ASP A 112 1.92 15.87 -17.92
CA ASP A 112 0.54 15.71 -18.37
C ASP A 112 0.44 14.95 -19.70
N ARG A 113 1.33 15.22 -20.66
CA ARG A 113 1.37 14.46 -21.92
C ARG A 113 1.75 12.98 -21.70
N ALA A 114 2.73 12.73 -20.85
CA ALA A 114 3.13 11.37 -20.49
C ALA A 114 2.00 10.62 -19.76
N ALA A 115 1.30 11.33 -18.87
CA ALA A 115 0.12 10.81 -18.18
C ALA A 115 -0.97 10.39 -19.15
N ARG A 116 -1.31 11.25 -20.13
CA ARG A 116 -2.32 10.95 -21.16
C ARG A 116 -1.93 9.77 -22.06
N ALA A 117 -0.65 9.61 -22.36
CA ALA A 117 -0.17 8.45 -23.10
C ALA A 117 -0.40 7.14 -22.33
N LEU A 118 -0.12 7.14 -21.02
CA LEU A 118 -0.40 6.00 -20.15
C LEU A 118 -1.90 5.76 -19.94
N GLU A 119 -2.70 6.80 -19.77
CA GLU A 119 -4.16 6.69 -19.69
C GLU A 119 -4.72 5.99 -20.94
N ALA A 120 -4.32 6.43 -22.11
CA ALA A 120 -4.75 5.83 -23.36
C ALA A 120 -4.34 4.36 -23.47
N TYR A 121 -3.11 4.02 -23.04
CA TYR A 121 -2.63 2.64 -23.00
C TYR A 121 -3.46 1.77 -22.05
N PHE A 122 -3.67 2.21 -20.81
CA PHE A 122 -4.42 1.43 -19.82
C PHE A 122 -5.90 1.28 -20.18
N LEU A 123 -6.55 2.35 -20.64
CA LEU A 123 -7.96 2.31 -21.07
C LEU A 123 -8.20 1.46 -22.31
N ALA A 124 -7.21 1.28 -23.16
CA ALA A 124 -7.29 0.37 -24.31
C ALA A 124 -7.25 -1.11 -23.89
N HIS A 125 -6.77 -1.42 -22.68
CA HIS A 125 -6.65 -2.81 -22.23
C HIS A 125 -8.01 -3.35 -21.75
N PRO A 126 -8.45 -4.55 -22.22
CA PRO A 126 -9.80 -5.08 -21.96
C PRO A 126 -10.10 -5.36 -20.49
N ALA A 127 -9.08 -5.56 -19.64
CA ALA A 127 -9.22 -5.80 -18.21
C ALA A 127 -9.44 -4.54 -17.37
N VAL A 128 -9.23 -3.34 -17.96
CA VAL A 128 -9.35 -2.06 -17.26
C VAL A 128 -10.77 -1.50 -17.39
N GLU A 129 -11.33 -1.04 -16.28
CA GLU A 129 -12.63 -0.38 -16.23
C GLU A 129 -12.47 1.15 -16.23
N ARG A 130 -11.57 1.66 -15.40
CA ARG A 130 -11.38 3.10 -15.18
C ARG A 130 -9.96 3.42 -14.74
N VAL A 131 -9.48 4.59 -15.12
CA VAL A 131 -8.21 5.17 -14.68
C VAL A 131 -8.47 6.53 -14.03
N VAL A 132 -7.85 6.77 -12.89
CA VAL A 132 -7.84 8.08 -12.21
C VAL A 132 -6.40 8.54 -12.15
N THR A 133 -6.10 9.69 -12.71
CA THR A 133 -4.73 10.22 -12.81
C THR A 133 -4.56 11.49 -12.00
N THR A 134 -3.48 11.56 -11.26
CA THR A 134 -3.04 12.75 -10.54
C THR A 134 -1.64 13.14 -11.03
N VAL A 135 -1.51 14.36 -11.57
CA VAL A 135 -0.25 14.88 -12.11
C VAL A 135 0.29 15.97 -11.21
N GLY A 136 1.56 15.88 -10.83
CA GLY A 136 2.24 16.93 -10.08
C GLY A 136 1.94 16.97 -8.58
N ALA A 137 1.19 15.99 -8.04
CA ALA A 137 0.95 15.86 -6.61
C ALA A 137 1.74 14.68 -6.03
N SER A 138 2.36 14.89 -4.89
CA SER A 138 3.01 13.84 -4.10
C SER A 138 2.57 13.96 -2.65
N ALA A 139 1.99 12.91 -2.11
CA ALA A 139 1.75 12.80 -0.68
C ALA A 139 3.00 12.20 -0.02
N THR A 140 3.82 13.03 0.61
CA THR A 140 4.99 12.57 1.37
C THR A 140 4.82 13.04 2.81
N GLY A 141 4.69 12.08 3.74
CA GLY A 141 4.61 12.38 5.18
C GLY A 141 3.40 13.23 5.60
N GLY A 142 2.26 13.12 4.92
CA GLY A 142 1.03 13.85 5.25
C GLY A 142 0.96 15.28 4.69
N ALA A 143 1.99 15.76 4.00
CA ALA A 143 1.99 17.04 3.28
C ALA A 143 1.86 16.78 1.78
N GLN A 144 0.97 17.49 1.10
CA GLN A 144 0.94 17.51 -0.36
C GLN A 144 2.06 18.44 -0.85
N VAL A 145 3.15 17.85 -1.32
CA VAL A 145 4.23 18.58 -1.97
C VAL A 145 4.03 18.48 -3.48
N GLY A 146 3.96 19.62 -4.16
CA GLY A 146 3.89 19.64 -5.62
C GLY A 146 5.21 19.11 -6.22
N ASP A 147 5.16 17.99 -6.93
CA ASP A 147 6.28 17.43 -7.68
C ASP A 147 5.86 17.25 -9.14
N PRO A 148 6.14 18.23 -10.03
CA PRO A 148 5.73 18.18 -11.43
C PRO A 148 6.23 16.94 -12.18
N SER A 149 7.33 16.34 -11.72
CA SER A 149 7.92 15.15 -12.34
C SER A 149 7.23 13.84 -11.97
N ARG A 150 6.26 13.86 -11.06
CA ARG A 150 5.55 12.66 -10.58
C ARG A 150 4.13 12.61 -11.09
N VAL A 151 3.75 11.46 -11.64
CA VAL A 151 2.38 11.14 -12.02
C VAL A 151 1.96 9.89 -11.30
N GLN A 152 0.77 9.90 -10.72
CA GLN A 152 0.18 8.76 -10.07
C GLN A 152 -1.14 8.40 -10.76
N LEU A 153 -1.27 7.13 -11.16
CA LEU A 153 -2.49 6.61 -11.77
C LEU A 153 -3.05 5.50 -10.90
N GLN A 154 -4.32 5.59 -10.59
CA GLN A 154 -5.08 4.53 -9.97
C GLN A 154 -5.90 3.83 -11.05
N ILE A 155 -5.62 2.56 -11.29
CA ILE A 155 -6.22 1.77 -12.35
C ILE A 155 -7.22 0.81 -11.70
N VAL A 156 -8.49 1.01 -11.95
CA VAL A 156 -9.56 0.13 -11.49
C VAL A 156 -9.80 -0.92 -12.56
N LEU A 157 -9.70 -2.18 -12.15
CA LEU A 157 -9.88 -3.33 -13.03
C LEU A 157 -11.32 -3.83 -12.99
N LYS A 158 -11.74 -4.53 -14.04
CA LYS A 158 -13.03 -5.23 -14.10
C LYS A 158 -13.14 -6.32 -13.02
N PRO A 159 -14.35 -6.82 -12.73
CA PRO A 159 -14.55 -7.88 -11.75
C PRO A 159 -13.70 -9.13 -12.03
N LYS A 160 -13.33 -9.85 -10.96
CA LYS A 160 -12.42 -11.02 -10.97
C LYS A 160 -12.97 -12.16 -11.84
N GLY A 161 -13.94 -12.22 -12.51
CA GLY A 161 -14.37 -13.26 -13.44
C GLY A 161 -14.14 -12.91 -14.90
N GLU A 162 -13.87 -11.64 -15.19
CA GLU A 162 -13.76 -11.07 -16.53
C GLU A 162 -12.33 -10.70 -16.92
N ARG A 163 -11.37 -10.98 -16.05
CA ARG A 163 -9.97 -10.61 -16.24
C ARG A 163 -9.00 -11.63 -15.66
N PRO A 164 -7.73 -11.64 -16.10
CA PRO A 164 -6.65 -12.35 -15.44
C PRO A 164 -6.43 -11.86 -14.00
N ASP A 165 -5.68 -12.64 -13.23
CA ASP A 165 -5.28 -12.27 -11.87
C ASP A 165 -4.50 -10.94 -11.84
N ILE A 166 -4.69 -10.16 -10.75
CA ILE A 166 -4.10 -8.82 -10.60
C ILE A 166 -2.56 -8.86 -10.66
N PHE A 167 -1.93 -9.91 -10.14
CA PHE A 167 -0.47 -10.01 -10.13
C PHE A 167 0.09 -10.24 -11.55
N THR A 168 -0.58 -11.09 -12.35
CA THR A 168 -0.25 -11.27 -13.77
C THR A 168 -0.39 -9.98 -14.56
N LEU A 169 -1.48 -9.21 -14.32
CA LEU A 169 -1.68 -7.91 -14.95
C LEU A 169 -0.61 -6.90 -14.53
N THR A 170 -0.18 -6.94 -13.27
CA THR A 170 0.90 -6.08 -12.79
C THR A 170 2.20 -6.31 -13.57
N GLU A 171 2.58 -7.56 -13.83
CA GLU A 171 3.76 -7.87 -14.63
C GLU A 171 3.63 -7.42 -16.09
N VAL A 172 2.47 -7.68 -16.70
CA VAL A 172 2.19 -7.23 -18.08
C VAL A 172 2.30 -5.72 -18.18
N PHE A 173 1.67 -4.97 -17.29
CA PHE A 173 1.67 -3.51 -17.30
C PHE A 173 3.02 -2.89 -17.00
N ASN A 174 3.84 -3.51 -16.13
CA ASN A 174 5.22 -3.08 -15.91
C ASN A 174 6.11 -3.29 -17.14
N ARG A 175 5.88 -4.37 -17.91
CA ARG A 175 6.66 -4.67 -19.10
C ARG A 175 6.20 -3.83 -20.30
N GLU A 176 4.92 -3.84 -20.60
CA GLU A 176 4.36 -3.25 -21.81
C GLU A 176 4.07 -1.75 -21.68
N GLY A 177 3.74 -1.28 -20.47
CA GLY A 177 3.51 0.15 -20.22
C GLY A 177 4.73 1.04 -20.50
N LYS A 178 5.95 0.46 -20.42
CA LYS A 178 7.19 1.17 -20.81
C LYS A 178 7.23 1.50 -22.30
N GLU A 179 6.54 0.72 -23.13
CA GLU A 179 6.47 0.98 -24.57
C GLU A 179 5.65 2.25 -24.88
N ALA A 180 4.60 2.52 -24.09
CA ALA A 180 3.81 3.74 -24.21
C ALA A 180 4.59 5.02 -23.84
N LEU A 181 5.76 4.86 -23.22
CA LEU A 181 6.62 5.95 -22.76
C LEU A 181 7.89 6.14 -23.59
N LYS A 182 7.99 5.52 -24.77
CA LYS A 182 9.18 5.63 -25.65
C LYS A 182 9.56 7.07 -25.99
N ASP A 183 8.55 7.95 -26.11
CA ASP A 183 8.75 9.37 -26.43
C ASP A 183 9.17 10.22 -25.23
N PHE A 184 9.28 9.61 -24.04
CA PHE A 184 9.64 10.28 -22.78
C PHE A 184 10.93 9.67 -22.19
N PRO A 185 12.10 10.12 -22.64
CA PRO A 185 13.37 9.57 -22.17
C PRO A 185 13.57 9.83 -20.69
N GLY A 186 14.05 8.80 -19.97
CA GLY A 186 14.25 8.86 -18.52
C GLY A 186 12.97 8.64 -17.69
N ALA A 187 11.84 8.31 -18.31
CA ALA A 187 10.62 7.94 -17.60
C ALA A 187 10.75 6.57 -16.95
N ASP A 188 10.43 6.46 -15.67
CA ASP A 188 10.38 5.21 -14.91
C ASP A 188 8.94 4.91 -14.49
N LEU A 189 8.36 3.86 -15.07
CA LEU A 189 7.00 3.41 -14.76
C LEU A 189 7.05 2.23 -13.81
N ARG A 190 6.23 2.31 -12.78
CA ARG A 190 5.97 1.22 -11.83
C ARG A 190 4.51 1.00 -11.65
N VAL A 191 4.08 -0.22 -11.80
CA VAL A 191 2.73 -0.67 -11.52
C VAL A 191 2.78 -1.67 -10.38
N LEU A 192 1.99 -1.43 -9.34
CA LEU A 192 1.88 -2.28 -8.15
C LEU A 192 0.42 -2.64 -7.90
N ALA A 193 0.17 -3.87 -7.47
CA ALA A 193 -1.15 -4.26 -6.99
C ALA A 193 -1.40 -3.62 -5.62
N GLN A 194 -2.53 -2.93 -5.47
CA GLN A 194 -2.94 -2.40 -4.18
C GLN A 194 -3.56 -3.53 -3.36
N THR A 195 -2.78 -4.10 -2.45
CA THR A 195 -3.20 -5.23 -1.61
C THR A 195 -3.96 -4.83 -0.35
N GLY A 196 -4.05 -3.52 -0.06
CA GLY A 196 -4.78 -2.97 1.09
C GLY A 196 -4.88 -1.44 1.01
N PRO A 197 -5.69 -0.81 1.87
CA PRO A 197 -5.92 0.64 1.86
C PRO A 197 -4.65 1.47 2.12
N ASP A 198 -3.68 0.91 2.85
CA ASP A 198 -2.42 1.54 3.22
C ASP A 198 -1.21 0.86 2.54
N ALA A 199 -1.42 0.12 1.46
CA ALA A 199 -0.33 -0.44 0.68
C ALA A 199 0.46 0.74 0.06
N GLY A 200 1.54 1.11 0.72
CA GLY A 200 2.46 2.16 0.25
C GLY A 200 3.16 1.76 -1.05
N ASP A 201 3.90 2.69 -1.62
CA ASP A 201 4.65 2.50 -2.87
C ASP A 201 5.81 1.46 -2.75
N ALA A 202 5.97 0.77 -1.62
CA ALA A 202 7.06 -0.17 -1.36
C ALA A 202 6.67 -1.29 -0.38
N ASP A 203 7.21 -2.49 -0.61
CA ASP A 203 7.01 -3.66 0.23
C ASP A 203 7.69 -3.51 1.60
N LEU A 204 8.86 -2.87 1.62
CA LEU A 204 9.60 -2.54 2.83
C LEU A 204 9.98 -1.05 2.81
N GLN A 205 9.77 -0.41 3.95
CA GLN A 205 10.10 1.00 4.15
C GLN A 205 10.96 1.14 5.40
N PHE A 206 12.07 1.84 5.28
CA PHE A 206 12.97 2.13 6.39
C PHE A 206 13.29 3.62 6.46
N PHE A 207 13.59 4.09 7.65
CA PHE A 207 14.33 5.31 7.85
C PHE A 207 15.76 4.97 8.33
N VAL A 208 16.75 5.52 7.65
CA VAL A 208 18.11 5.56 8.19
C VAL A 208 18.25 6.89 8.91
N THR A 209 18.54 6.83 10.21
CA THR A 209 18.67 8.02 11.05
C THR A 209 20.13 8.23 11.43
N GLY A 210 20.55 9.49 11.56
CA GLY A 210 21.91 9.83 11.95
C GLY A 210 22.03 11.25 12.50
N PRO A 211 23.08 11.54 13.31
CA PRO A 211 23.26 12.84 13.93
C PRO A 211 23.73 13.93 12.96
N ASP A 212 24.49 13.55 11.95
CA ASP A 212 25.06 14.46 10.94
C ASP A 212 24.50 14.15 9.56
N ARG A 213 24.14 15.20 8.82
CA ARG A 213 23.47 15.09 7.52
C ARG A 213 24.42 14.59 6.43
N GLU A 214 25.61 15.15 6.31
CA GLU A 214 26.53 14.83 5.21
C GLU A 214 27.06 13.39 5.34
N ALA A 215 27.40 12.97 6.58
CA ALA A 215 27.78 11.61 6.87
C ALA A 215 26.62 10.62 6.61
N LEU A 216 25.37 11.02 6.92
CA LEU A 216 24.18 10.22 6.65
C LEU A 216 23.95 10.04 5.15
N GLU A 217 24.08 11.11 4.35
CA GLU A 217 23.89 11.05 2.89
C GLU A 217 24.87 10.04 2.24
N ALA A 218 26.15 10.08 2.63
CA ALA A 218 27.16 9.15 2.12
C ALA A 218 26.86 7.68 2.53
N ARG A 219 26.47 7.47 3.79
CA ARG A 219 26.12 6.11 4.28
C ARG A 219 24.85 5.58 3.64
N VAL A 220 23.83 6.42 3.46
CA VAL A 220 22.58 6.02 2.80
C VAL A 220 22.82 5.57 1.36
N GLN A 221 23.71 6.25 0.61
CA GLN A 221 24.07 5.81 -0.72
C GLN A 221 24.71 4.41 -0.69
N ALA A 222 25.67 4.18 0.20
CA ALA A 222 26.29 2.86 0.35
C ALA A 222 25.30 1.78 0.78
N ILE A 223 24.31 2.12 1.62
CA ILE A 223 23.23 1.21 2.02
C ILE A 223 22.34 0.86 0.81
N VAL A 224 21.95 1.86 0.02
CA VAL A 224 21.15 1.67 -1.20
C VAL A 224 21.87 0.76 -2.18
N ASP A 225 23.15 1.03 -2.46
CA ASP A 225 23.95 0.22 -3.38
C ASP A 225 24.06 -1.25 -2.90
N ARG A 226 24.30 -1.43 -1.58
CA ARG A 226 24.38 -2.78 -0.99
C ARG A 226 23.07 -3.55 -1.05
N ILE A 227 21.93 -2.86 -0.83
CA ILE A 227 20.60 -3.47 -0.93
C ILE A 227 20.26 -3.81 -2.38
N ALA A 228 20.65 -2.97 -3.35
CA ALA A 228 20.41 -3.19 -4.77
C ALA A 228 21.11 -4.45 -5.32
N GLU A 229 22.22 -4.88 -4.70
CA GLU A 229 22.93 -6.11 -5.08
C GLU A 229 22.19 -7.41 -4.72
N LYS A 230 21.16 -7.33 -3.85
CA LYS A 230 20.47 -8.54 -3.39
C LYS A 230 19.56 -9.12 -4.48
N PRO A 231 19.59 -10.44 -4.73
CA PRO A 231 18.89 -11.08 -5.85
C PRO A 231 17.37 -10.98 -5.76
N TYR A 232 16.83 -10.86 -4.54
CA TYR A 232 15.40 -10.77 -4.28
C TYR A 232 14.87 -9.33 -4.31
N VAL A 233 15.73 -8.32 -4.45
CA VAL A 233 15.34 -6.93 -4.57
C VAL A 233 14.99 -6.61 -6.02
N LEU A 234 13.82 -6.06 -6.25
CA LEU A 234 13.39 -5.55 -7.54
C LEU A 234 13.90 -4.14 -7.76
N ASN A 235 13.77 -3.31 -6.72
CA ASN A 235 14.15 -1.90 -6.76
C ASN A 235 14.33 -1.36 -5.34
N VAL A 236 15.30 -0.46 -5.17
CA VAL A 236 15.52 0.31 -3.95
C VAL A 236 15.65 1.79 -4.30
N LYS A 237 15.04 2.67 -3.52
CA LYS A 237 15.12 4.13 -3.68
C LYS A 237 15.26 4.80 -2.34
N SER A 238 16.08 5.86 -2.34
CA SER A 238 16.21 6.77 -1.21
C SER A 238 15.45 8.07 -1.44
N THR A 239 14.94 8.67 -0.37
CA THR A 239 14.39 10.02 -0.41
C THR A 239 15.45 11.10 -0.66
N LEU A 240 16.74 10.76 -0.49
CA LEU A 240 17.87 11.66 -0.76
C LEU A 240 18.15 11.82 -2.27
N GLU A 241 17.74 10.87 -3.12
CA GLU A 241 17.85 10.98 -4.57
C GLU A 241 16.99 12.10 -5.17
N ALA A 242 16.08 12.65 -4.40
CA ALA A 242 15.20 13.75 -4.80
C ALA A 242 15.86 15.12 -4.69
N THR A 243 17.14 15.26 -5.08
CA THR A 243 17.81 16.55 -5.16
C THR A 243 17.28 17.29 -6.40
N GLN A 244 16.48 18.33 -6.18
CA GLN A 244 16.08 19.25 -7.26
C GLN A 244 17.20 20.27 -7.49
N ARG A 245 17.36 20.69 -8.76
CA ARG A 245 18.19 21.86 -9.05
C ARG A 245 17.32 23.10 -8.88
N GLU A 246 17.71 23.93 -7.97
CA GLU A 246 17.07 25.21 -7.69
C GLU A 246 17.82 26.30 -8.44
N ARG A 247 17.08 27.15 -9.16
CA ARG A 247 17.64 28.36 -9.76
C ARG A 247 17.44 29.53 -8.81
N VAL A 248 18.53 29.98 -8.23
CA VAL A 248 18.54 31.09 -7.29
C VAL A 248 19.03 32.34 -8.01
N PHE A 249 18.27 33.42 -7.97
CA PHE A 249 18.75 34.70 -8.44
C PHE A 249 19.67 35.29 -7.41
N VAL A 250 20.92 35.52 -7.79
CA VAL A 250 21.98 36.15 -6.93
C VAL A 250 22.16 37.58 -7.38
N PRO A 251 21.68 38.57 -6.60
CA PRO A 251 21.91 39.97 -6.89
C PRO A 251 23.41 40.31 -6.72
N ASP A 252 23.92 41.12 -7.62
CA ASP A 252 25.29 41.61 -7.55
C ASP A 252 25.34 42.94 -6.76
N PRO A 253 25.97 42.99 -5.59
CA PRO A 253 26.04 44.21 -4.78
C PRO A 253 26.63 45.41 -5.50
N ALA A 254 27.61 45.18 -6.40
CA ALA A 254 28.22 46.26 -7.18
C ALA A 254 27.24 46.86 -8.18
N ARG A 255 26.41 46.03 -8.81
CA ARG A 255 25.40 46.46 -9.75
C ARG A 255 24.17 47.10 -9.09
N LEU A 256 23.87 46.74 -7.86
CA LEU A 256 22.81 47.38 -7.06
C LEU A 256 23.24 48.77 -6.54
N SER A 257 24.55 48.99 -6.40
CA SER A 257 25.07 50.28 -5.93
C SER A 257 24.63 51.41 -6.88
N GLY A 258 24.06 52.45 -6.31
CA GLY A 258 23.57 53.62 -7.06
C GLY A 258 22.17 53.48 -7.69
N THR A 259 21.54 52.29 -7.62
CA THR A 259 20.17 52.10 -8.13
C THR A 259 19.09 52.41 -7.10
N GLY A 260 19.44 52.48 -5.81
CA GLY A 260 18.55 52.62 -4.69
C GLY A 260 17.75 51.32 -4.36
N LEU A 261 18.16 50.18 -4.94
CA LEU A 261 17.59 48.89 -4.69
C LEU A 261 18.35 48.10 -3.67
N THR A 262 17.66 47.42 -2.79
CA THR A 262 18.20 46.40 -1.90
C THR A 262 18.01 45.01 -2.51
N PRO A 263 18.76 43.97 -2.11
CA PRO A 263 18.49 42.59 -2.48
C PRO A 263 17.03 42.15 -2.18
N GLN A 264 16.47 42.68 -1.11
CA GLN A 264 15.09 42.41 -0.71
C GLN A 264 14.04 42.98 -1.70
N ASP A 265 14.28 44.18 -2.22
CA ASP A 265 13.40 44.81 -3.21
C ASP A 265 13.39 43.98 -4.51
N VAL A 266 14.55 43.49 -4.95
CA VAL A 266 14.69 42.62 -6.10
C VAL A 266 13.94 41.31 -5.85
N ALA A 267 14.10 40.69 -4.67
CA ALA A 267 13.43 39.45 -4.31
C ALA A 267 11.90 39.62 -4.24
N GLN A 268 11.41 40.75 -3.69
CA GLN A 268 9.97 41.06 -3.64
C GLN A 268 9.42 41.27 -5.06
N THR A 269 10.15 41.98 -5.91
CA THR A 269 9.74 42.18 -7.32
C THR A 269 9.67 40.86 -8.05
N LEU A 270 10.70 40.00 -7.91
CA LEU A 270 10.71 38.67 -8.52
C LEU A 270 9.55 37.81 -8.03
N ARG A 271 9.24 37.82 -6.72
CA ARG A 271 8.11 37.12 -6.14
C ARG A 271 6.77 37.60 -6.73
N LEU A 272 6.61 38.94 -6.86
CA LEU A 272 5.42 39.53 -7.47
C LEU A 272 5.21 39.00 -8.91
N TYR A 273 6.27 38.92 -9.69
CA TYR A 273 6.20 38.45 -11.07
C TYR A 273 5.96 36.94 -11.17
N LEU A 274 6.58 36.13 -10.32
CA LEU A 274 6.47 34.67 -10.41
C LEU A 274 5.22 34.13 -9.72
N SER A 275 4.91 34.58 -8.52
CA SER A 275 3.81 34.05 -7.72
C SER A 275 2.56 34.93 -7.77
N GLY A 276 2.70 36.16 -8.23
CA GLY A 276 1.67 37.17 -8.14
C GLY A 276 1.42 37.67 -6.72
N THR A 277 0.53 38.64 -6.61
CA THR A 277 0.01 39.14 -5.34
C THR A 277 -1.48 39.36 -5.45
N GLN A 278 -2.21 39.07 -4.37
CA GLN A 278 -3.63 39.36 -4.31
C GLN A 278 -3.79 40.89 -4.07
N ALA A 279 -4.20 41.57 -5.13
CA ALA A 279 -4.36 43.02 -5.11
C ALA A 279 -5.72 43.46 -4.51
N ALA A 280 -6.78 42.66 -4.69
CA ALA A 280 -8.11 42.90 -4.20
C ALA A 280 -8.92 41.64 -4.07
N THR A 281 -10.11 41.74 -3.44
CA THR A 281 -11.11 40.67 -3.44
C THR A 281 -12.37 41.24 -4.10
N ALA A 282 -12.80 40.61 -5.21
CA ALA A 282 -14.04 40.94 -5.86
C ALA A 282 -15.19 40.10 -5.28
N ARG A 283 -16.31 40.78 -4.96
CA ARG A 283 -17.54 40.10 -4.49
C ARG A 283 -18.55 40.05 -5.62
N ARG A 284 -18.99 38.84 -5.98
CA ARG A 284 -20.06 38.67 -6.97
C ARG A 284 -21.00 37.56 -6.54
N SER A 285 -22.28 37.90 -6.52
CA SER A 285 -23.35 36.92 -6.15
C SER A 285 -23.18 36.25 -4.79
N GLY A 286 -22.57 36.96 -3.81
CA GLY A 286 -22.35 36.45 -2.45
C GLY A 286 -21.04 35.65 -2.29
N GLU A 287 -20.31 35.42 -3.37
CA GLU A 287 -19.02 34.75 -3.34
C GLU A 287 -17.86 35.74 -3.47
N GLU A 288 -16.70 35.40 -2.86
CA GLU A 288 -15.50 36.22 -2.89
C GLU A 288 -14.46 35.61 -3.83
N TYR A 289 -13.98 36.40 -4.77
CA TYR A 289 -12.96 36.01 -5.75
C TYR A 289 -11.69 36.83 -5.53
N PRO A 290 -10.51 36.18 -5.31
CA PRO A 290 -9.25 36.90 -5.21
C PRO A 290 -8.85 37.43 -6.59
N VAL A 291 -8.54 38.72 -6.65
CA VAL A 291 -7.93 39.36 -7.84
C VAL A 291 -6.42 39.28 -7.68
N VAL A 292 -5.78 38.42 -8.45
CA VAL A 292 -4.33 38.21 -8.43
C VAL A 292 -3.69 38.98 -9.59
N VAL A 293 -2.67 39.78 -9.29
CA VAL A 293 -1.82 40.45 -10.27
C VAL A 293 -0.51 39.72 -10.35
N GLN A 294 -0.16 39.24 -11.55
CA GLN A 294 1.11 38.56 -11.83
C GLN A 294 1.64 38.97 -13.23
N ALA A 295 2.90 38.68 -13.52
CA ALA A 295 3.42 38.85 -14.87
C ALA A 295 2.81 37.84 -15.84
N ASP A 296 2.75 38.17 -17.12
CA ASP A 296 2.32 37.24 -18.15
C ASP A 296 3.33 36.07 -18.25
N PRO A 297 2.94 34.84 -17.87
CA PRO A 297 3.84 33.70 -17.85
C PRO A 297 4.32 33.27 -19.24
N LEU A 298 3.59 33.64 -20.31
CA LEU A 298 4.00 33.34 -21.70
C LEU A 298 5.13 34.25 -22.16
N ARG A 299 5.09 35.52 -21.77
CA ARG A 299 6.07 36.52 -22.13
C ARG A 299 7.39 36.37 -21.40
N TYR A 300 7.30 35.99 -20.13
CA TYR A 300 8.48 35.89 -19.22
C TYR A 300 8.82 34.43 -18.88
N SER A 301 8.56 33.49 -19.79
CA SER A 301 8.95 32.11 -19.62
C SER A 301 10.44 31.88 -19.90
N GLY A 302 11.04 30.93 -19.20
CA GLY A 302 12.45 30.58 -19.32
C GLY A 302 13.40 31.61 -18.73
N GLU A 303 14.69 31.31 -18.76
CA GLU A 303 15.73 32.15 -18.12
C GLU A 303 15.86 33.53 -18.81
N GLY A 304 15.88 33.55 -20.12
CA GLY A 304 15.95 34.81 -20.91
C GLY A 304 14.75 35.72 -20.64
N GLY A 305 13.55 35.14 -20.55
CA GLY A 305 12.35 35.88 -20.19
C GLY A 305 12.42 36.47 -18.78
N LEU A 306 12.87 35.69 -17.81
CA LEU A 306 13.03 36.13 -16.42
C LEU A 306 14.09 37.24 -16.30
N LEU A 307 15.22 37.13 -17.00
CA LEU A 307 16.26 38.17 -16.99
C LEU A 307 15.80 39.50 -17.62
N SER A 308 14.78 39.48 -18.46
CA SER A 308 14.19 40.67 -19.05
C SER A 308 13.12 41.38 -18.20
N LEU A 309 12.74 40.79 -17.03
CA LEU A 309 11.76 41.39 -16.12
C LEU A 309 12.16 42.80 -15.71
N PRO A 310 11.25 43.78 -15.81
CA PRO A 310 11.57 45.17 -15.42
C PRO A 310 11.50 45.34 -13.92
N VAL A 311 12.59 45.80 -13.31
CA VAL A 311 12.68 46.17 -11.90
C VAL A 311 12.82 47.67 -11.79
N TYR A 312 11.95 48.32 -11.04
CA TYR A 312 12.00 49.78 -10.87
C TYR A 312 13.12 50.18 -9.93
N ALA A 313 14.07 51.00 -10.43
CA ALA A 313 15.19 51.55 -9.66
C ALA A 313 14.86 52.97 -9.17
N PRO A 314 14.58 53.19 -7.89
CA PRO A 314 14.11 54.47 -7.35
C PRO A 314 15.12 55.63 -7.56
N ALA A 315 16.42 55.38 -7.36
CA ALA A 315 17.42 56.41 -7.50
C ALA A 315 17.62 56.88 -8.96
N LEU A 316 17.32 55.99 -9.95
CA LEU A 316 17.46 56.29 -11.36
C LEU A 316 16.14 56.71 -12.00
N GLN A 317 15.02 56.58 -11.27
CA GLN A 317 13.65 56.79 -11.77
C GLN A 317 13.37 56.03 -13.09
N ALA A 318 13.95 54.82 -13.23
CA ALA A 318 13.88 54.02 -14.45
C ALA A 318 13.70 52.56 -14.17
N PHE A 319 13.18 51.84 -15.14
CA PHE A 319 13.11 50.38 -15.11
C PHE A 319 14.39 49.75 -15.64
N LEU A 320 14.99 48.86 -14.87
CA LEU A 320 16.15 48.07 -15.27
C LEU A 320 15.76 46.62 -15.48
N PRO A 321 16.31 45.93 -16.51
CA PRO A 321 16.07 44.50 -16.63
C PRO A 321 16.75 43.74 -15.47
N LEU A 322 16.09 42.69 -14.95
CA LEU A 322 16.58 41.88 -13.83
C LEU A 322 18.01 41.38 -14.08
N GLY A 323 18.34 40.97 -15.31
CA GLY A 323 19.65 40.48 -15.68
C GLY A 323 20.77 41.52 -15.55
N SER A 324 20.45 42.83 -15.50
CA SER A 324 21.44 43.88 -15.21
C SER A 324 21.81 43.97 -13.72
N LEU A 325 20.97 43.39 -12.83
CA LEU A 325 21.12 43.48 -11.37
C LEU A 325 21.77 42.24 -10.73
N GLY A 326 21.90 41.14 -11.49
CA GLY A 326 22.46 39.89 -10.98
C GLY A 326 22.42 38.77 -12.02
N ARG A 327 22.54 37.54 -11.56
CA ARG A 327 22.51 36.34 -12.39
C ARG A 327 21.74 35.21 -11.72
N PHE A 328 21.28 34.24 -12.49
CA PHE A 328 20.80 32.97 -11.95
C PHE A 328 21.96 32.02 -11.72
N GLU A 329 21.97 31.36 -10.58
CA GLU A 329 22.88 30.28 -10.25
C GLU A 329 22.06 29.01 -10.01
N GLU A 330 22.50 27.88 -10.56
CA GLU A 330 21.91 26.59 -10.25
C GLU A 330 22.58 26.02 -9.00
N ARG A 331 21.78 25.67 -8.00
CA ARG A 331 22.25 25.04 -6.77
C ARG A 331 21.47 23.76 -6.53
N PRO A 332 22.13 22.68 -6.03
CA PRO A 332 21.39 21.54 -5.56
C PRO A 332 20.59 21.95 -4.32
N SER A 333 19.28 21.70 -4.33
CA SER A 333 18.37 21.96 -3.22
C SER A 333 17.71 20.64 -2.82
N PRO A 334 17.88 20.18 -1.58
CA PRO A 334 17.15 19.01 -1.11
C PRO A 334 15.66 19.35 -1.06
N THR A 335 14.84 18.54 -1.71
CA THR A 335 13.40 18.75 -1.76
C THR A 335 12.75 18.63 -0.39
N LEU A 336 13.30 17.77 0.46
CA LEU A 336 12.82 17.49 1.80
C LEU A 336 13.97 17.18 2.75
N ILE A 337 14.00 17.86 3.88
CA ILE A 337 14.89 17.52 5.01
C ILE A 337 14.01 16.88 6.08
N SER A 338 14.10 15.55 6.17
CA SER A 338 13.35 14.80 7.17
C SER A 338 14.15 14.66 8.46
N ARG A 339 13.46 14.77 9.59
CA ARG A 339 14.01 14.49 10.91
C ARG A 339 13.04 13.58 11.67
N ARG A 340 13.61 12.62 12.40
CA ARG A 340 12.88 11.72 13.29
C ARG A 340 13.58 11.71 14.64
N ASN A 341 12.83 11.96 15.71
CA ASN A 341 13.40 12.05 17.06
C ASN A 341 14.63 12.99 17.14
N GLN A 342 14.57 14.15 16.48
CA GLN A 342 15.60 15.16 16.39
C GLN A 342 16.84 14.79 15.56
N ALA A 343 17.04 13.53 15.16
CA ALA A 343 18.08 13.10 14.24
C ALA A 343 17.66 13.32 12.78
N TYR A 344 18.61 13.53 11.88
CA TYR A 344 18.36 13.53 10.45
C TYR A 344 17.90 12.14 10.01
N ALA A 345 16.97 12.09 9.09
CA ALA A 345 16.37 10.84 8.61
C ALA A 345 16.29 10.82 7.09
N ALA A 346 16.71 9.72 6.49
CA ALA A 346 16.50 9.43 5.08
C ALA A 346 15.61 8.20 4.93
N GLY A 347 14.54 8.31 4.15
CA GLY A 347 13.68 7.17 3.83
C GLY A 347 14.32 6.29 2.77
N ILE A 348 14.22 4.97 2.93
CA ILE A 348 14.57 3.95 1.94
C ILE A 348 13.35 3.12 1.68
N ASN A 349 12.95 3.04 0.43
CA ASN A 349 11.84 2.25 -0.07
C ASN A 349 12.37 1.09 -0.92
N ILE A 350 11.99 -0.13 -0.56
CA ILE A 350 12.46 -1.36 -1.21
C ILE A 350 11.25 -2.11 -1.74
N ASN A 351 11.30 -2.47 -3.04
CA ASN A 351 10.34 -3.37 -3.65
C ASN A 351 10.99 -4.72 -3.87
N LEU A 352 10.27 -5.77 -3.51
CA LEU A 352 10.73 -7.15 -3.58
C LEU A 352 10.18 -7.84 -4.84
N LYS A 353 10.94 -8.82 -5.33
CA LYS A 353 10.45 -9.71 -6.40
C LYS A 353 9.35 -10.63 -5.86
N PRO A 354 8.48 -11.19 -6.73
CA PRO A 354 7.41 -12.09 -6.29
C PRO A 354 7.93 -13.36 -5.57
N GLU A 355 9.14 -13.82 -5.93
CA GLU A 355 9.79 -15.00 -5.34
C GLU A 355 10.60 -14.69 -4.08
N ALA A 356 10.59 -13.43 -3.60
CA ALA A 356 11.35 -13.03 -2.43
C ALA A 356 10.86 -13.75 -1.15
N PRO A 357 11.75 -13.99 -0.18
CA PRO A 357 11.34 -14.40 1.16
C PRO A 357 10.33 -13.43 1.77
N GLY A 358 9.64 -13.87 2.82
CA GLY A 358 8.71 -12.99 3.53
C GLY A 358 9.36 -11.68 4.00
N ALA A 359 8.59 -10.60 4.01
CA ALA A 359 9.09 -9.26 4.29
C ALA A 359 9.88 -9.17 5.62
N LEU A 360 9.42 -9.84 6.68
CA LEU A 360 10.14 -9.92 7.96
C LEU A 360 11.49 -10.62 7.88
N GLN A 361 11.59 -11.69 7.07
CA GLN A 361 12.85 -12.42 6.89
C GLN A 361 13.86 -11.54 6.14
N VAL A 362 13.40 -10.87 5.07
CA VAL A 362 14.23 -9.92 4.31
C VAL A 362 14.69 -8.77 5.20
N GLN A 363 13.81 -8.22 6.03
CA GLN A 363 14.15 -7.15 6.96
C GLN A 363 15.26 -7.58 7.93
N ALA A 364 15.13 -8.75 8.56
CA ALA A 364 16.12 -9.27 9.49
C ALA A 364 17.48 -9.56 8.80
N GLU A 365 17.43 -10.12 7.59
CA GLU A 365 18.65 -10.39 6.80
C GLU A 365 19.35 -9.08 6.42
N LEU A 366 18.61 -8.08 5.94
CA LEU A 366 19.16 -6.77 5.56
C LEU A 366 19.80 -6.07 6.76
N GLU A 367 19.12 -6.07 7.91
CA GLU A 367 19.66 -5.46 9.12
C GLU A 367 20.97 -6.13 9.56
N GLN A 368 21.02 -7.47 9.53
CA GLN A 368 22.22 -8.23 9.86
C GLN A 368 23.36 -7.95 8.86
N ASP A 369 23.08 -7.96 7.56
CA ASP A 369 24.07 -7.72 6.50
C ASP A 369 24.65 -6.31 6.58
N LEU A 370 23.79 -5.29 6.78
CA LEU A 370 24.21 -3.88 6.90
C LEU A 370 25.03 -3.63 8.18
N ARG A 371 24.70 -4.30 9.29
CA ARG A 371 25.51 -4.26 10.51
C ARG A 371 26.86 -4.94 10.32
N ALA A 372 26.90 -6.09 9.66
CA ALA A 372 28.14 -6.80 9.36
C ALA A 372 29.05 -6.01 8.41
N ALA A 373 28.45 -5.23 7.49
CA ALA A 373 29.19 -4.34 6.60
C ALA A 373 29.66 -3.04 7.27
N GLY A 374 29.33 -2.79 8.56
CA GLY A 374 29.69 -1.57 9.29
C GLY A 374 28.94 -0.32 8.81
N LEU A 375 27.84 -0.48 8.08
CA LEU A 375 27.02 0.62 7.60
C LEU A 375 26.02 1.12 8.65
N LEU A 376 25.70 0.30 9.64
CA LEU A 376 24.90 0.62 10.81
C LEU A 376 25.79 0.67 12.06
N GLY A 377 25.49 1.57 12.99
CA GLY A 377 26.29 1.87 14.18
C GLY A 377 26.81 3.30 14.17
N ASP A 378 27.54 3.71 15.20
CA ASP A 378 28.03 5.08 15.39
C ASP A 378 26.95 6.16 15.32
N GLY A 379 25.76 5.85 15.88
CA GLY A 379 24.61 6.75 15.85
C GLY A 379 23.81 6.71 14.55
N VAL A 380 24.16 5.80 13.62
CA VAL A 380 23.33 5.51 12.43
C VAL A 380 22.52 4.24 12.66
N GLU A 381 21.22 4.37 12.60
CA GLU A 381 20.26 3.29 12.86
C GLU A 381 19.33 3.11 11.68
N LEU A 382 18.96 1.84 11.42
CA LEU A 382 17.91 1.47 10.48
C LEU A 382 16.62 1.25 11.27
N VAL A 383 15.61 2.06 11.01
CA VAL A 383 14.33 2.00 11.71
C VAL A 383 13.24 1.63 10.71
N ALA A 384 12.54 0.53 10.97
CA ALA A 384 11.40 0.15 10.15
C ALA A 384 10.32 1.24 10.16
N SER A 385 9.68 1.44 9.02
CA SER A 385 8.64 2.44 8.82
C SER A 385 7.44 1.85 8.10
N GLY A 386 6.33 2.57 8.12
CA GLY A 386 5.10 2.11 7.49
C GLY A 386 4.63 0.79 8.08
N LEU A 387 4.26 -0.14 7.21
CA LEU A 387 3.77 -1.46 7.62
C LEU A 387 4.83 -2.30 8.36
N GLY A 388 6.12 -2.08 8.09
CA GLY A 388 7.23 -2.78 8.77
C GLY A 388 7.29 -2.49 10.27
N SER A 389 7.06 -1.24 10.68
CA SER A 389 7.05 -0.87 12.11
C SER A 389 5.89 -1.52 12.87
N PHE A 390 4.72 -1.61 12.24
CA PHE A 390 3.58 -2.36 12.80
C PHE A 390 3.89 -3.83 12.98
N THR A 391 4.65 -4.41 12.05
CA THR A 391 5.01 -5.83 12.10
C THR A 391 5.93 -6.14 13.28
N GLU A 392 6.91 -5.27 13.54
CA GLU A 392 7.80 -5.39 14.70
C GLU A 392 7.01 -5.26 16.02
N GLU A 393 6.13 -4.27 16.11
CA GLU A 393 5.29 -4.08 17.28
C GLU A 393 4.36 -5.27 17.50
N LEU A 394 3.73 -5.76 16.42
CA LEU A 394 2.87 -6.95 16.50
C LEU A 394 3.66 -8.18 16.90
N ALA A 395 4.84 -8.42 16.35
CA ALA A 395 5.70 -9.55 16.69
C ALA A 395 6.12 -9.51 18.16
N SER A 396 6.34 -8.32 18.72
CA SER A 396 6.68 -8.15 20.15
C SER A 396 5.49 -8.35 21.07
N LEU A 397 4.29 -7.94 20.67
CA LEU A 397 3.06 -8.01 21.48
C LEU A 397 2.30 -9.32 21.31
N ALA A 398 2.44 -10.01 20.17
CA ALA A 398 1.69 -11.25 19.89
C ALA A 398 1.88 -12.35 20.96
N PRO A 399 3.10 -12.64 21.46
CA PRO A 399 3.27 -13.64 22.52
C PRO A 399 2.55 -13.27 23.81
N LEU A 400 2.56 -11.97 24.16
CA LEU A 400 1.85 -11.46 25.33
C LEU A 400 0.33 -11.59 25.17
N ALA A 401 -0.20 -11.17 24.03
CA ALA A 401 -1.63 -11.26 23.70
C ALA A 401 -2.10 -12.73 23.71
N PHE A 402 -1.30 -13.62 23.11
CA PHE A 402 -1.57 -15.05 23.09
C PHE A 402 -1.56 -15.66 24.50
N GLY A 403 -0.55 -15.35 25.32
CA GLY A 403 -0.45 -15.79 26.70
C GLY A 403 -1.62 -15.27 27.55
N LEU A 404 -1.99 -14.00 27.38
CA LEU A 404 -3.12 -13.40 28.09
C LEU A 404 -4.45 -14.05 27.69
N ALA A 405 -4.66 -14.31 26.39
CA ALA A 405 -5.85 -15.00 25.90
C ALA A 405 -5.98 -16.41 26.49
N LEU A 406 -4.89 -17.17 26.56
CA LEU A 406 -4.87 -18.49 27.23
C LEU A 406 -5.23 -18.41 28.72
N VAL A 407 -4.62 -17.45 29.43
CA VAL A 407 -4.89 -17.26 30.88
C VAL A 407 -6.35 -16.86 31.12
N LEU A 408 -6.86 -15.90 30.35
CA LEU A 408 -8.26 -15.46 30.47
C LEU A 408 -9.23 -16.60 30.15
N ASN A 409 -9.00 -17.34 29.07
CA ASN A 409 -9.84 -18.49 28.72
C ASN A 409 -9.78 -19.57 29.81
N TYR A 410 -8.59 -19.87 30.32
CA TYR A 410 -8.43 -20.76 31.49
C TYR A 410 -9.28 -20.31 32.67
N LEU A 411 -9.22 -19.03 33.04
CA LEU A 411 -9.96 -18.49 34.20
C LEU A 411 -11.48 -18.55 33.96
N VAL A 412 -11.95 -18.25 32.76
CA VAL A 412 -13.37 -18.35 32.42
C VAL A 412 -13.86 -19.78 32.54
N ILE A 413 -13.14 -20.75 31.97
CA ILE A 413 -13.50 -22.17 32.05
C ILE A 413 -13.43 -22.67 33.53
N ALA A 414 -12.40 -22.28 34.27
CA ALA A 414 -12.26 -22.65 35.68
C ALA A 414 -13.43 -22.13 36.54
N SER A 415 -13.88 -20.91 36.25
CA SER A 415 -15.04 -20.32 36.90
C SER A 415 -16.34 -21.04 36.55
N GLN A 416 -16.54 -21.37 35.25
CA GLN A 416 -17.75 -22.08 34.82
C GLN A 416 -17.86 -23.50 35.42
N PHE A 417 -16.75 -24.23 35.47
CA PHE A 417 -16.73 -25.61 36.00
C PHE A 417 -16.47 -25.69 37.50
N ASN A 418 -16.20 -24.55 38.14
CA ASN A 418 -15.80 -24.48 39.56
C ASN A 418 -14.70 -25.49 39.92
N ALA A 419 -13.74 -25.67 39.03
CA ALA A 419 -12.65 -26.65 39.17
C ALA A 419 -11.40 -26.23 38.38
N TRP A 420 -10.21 -26.41 38.98
CA TRP A 420 -8.92 -26.04 38.36
C TRP A 420 -8.39 -27.04 37.33
N ARG A 421 -8.89 -28.27 37.34
CA ARG A 421 -8.37 -29.36 36.47
C ARG A 421 -9.03 -29.39 35.11
N TYR A 422 -10.32 -29.10 35.01
CA TYR A 422 -11.09 -29.18 33.75
C TYR A 422 -10.59 -28.23 32.66
N PRO A 423 -10.20 -26.99 32.96
CA PRO A 423 -9.65 -26.10 31.92
C PRO A 423 -8.41 -26.66 31.23
N LEU A 424 -7.55 -27.39 31.97
CA LEU A 424 -6.34 -27.99 31.40
C LEU A 424 -6.67 -29.04 30.33
N TYR A 425 -7.71 -29.84 30.55
CA TYR A 425 -8.15 -30.83 29.56
C TYR A 425 -8.81 -30.18 28.35
N LEU A 426 -9.57 -29.09 28.55
CA LEU A 426 -10.29 -28.39 27.51
C LEU A 426 -9.35 -27.53 26.64
N LEU A 427 -8.27 -27.03 27.20
CA LEU A 427 -7.27 -26.24 26.46
C LEU A 427 -6.23 -27.11 25.74
N LEU A 428 -6.11 -28.39 26.08
CA LEU A 428 -5.15 -29.31 25.46
C LEU A 428 -5.31 -29.46 23.94
N PRO A 429 -6.52 -29.41 23.34
CA PRO A 429 -6.71 -29.42 21.88
C PRO A 429 -6.23 -28.16 21.18
N VAL A 430 -6.09 -27.00 21.84
CA VAL A 430 -5.67 -25.74 21.23
C VAL A 430 -4.33 -25.84 20.49
N PRO A 431 -3.24 -26.38 21.09
CA PRO A 431 -1.99 -26.60 20.36
C PRO A 431 -2.15 -27.51 19.13
N LEU A 432 -3.03 -28.51 19.19
CA LEU A 432 -3.29 -29.42 18.06
C LEU A 432 -4.07 -28.75 16.95
N ALA A 433 -4.99 -27.85 17.27
CA ALA A 433 -5.71 -27.06 16.28
C ALA A 433 -4.75 -26.16 15.48
N LEU A 434 -3.74 -25.59 16.16
CA LEU A 434 -2.66 -24.82 15.51
C LEU A 434 -1.86 -25.66 14.52
N VAL A 435 -1.62 -26.94 14.82
CA VAL A 435 -0.93 -27.87 13.89
C VAL A 435 -1.66 -27.91 12.55
N GLY A 436 -2.99 -28.08 12.58
CA GLY A 436 -3.81 -28.11 11.36
C GLY A 436 -3.74 -26.80 10.58
N ALA A 437 -3.81 -25.68 11.27
CA ALA A 437 -3.74 -24.35 10.65
C ALA A 437 -2.40 -24.13 9.95
N PHE A 438 -1.27 -24.37 10.61
CA PHE A 438 0.06 -24.16 10.02
C PHE A 438 0.37 -25.13 8.87
N TRP A 439 0.00 -26.40 9.00
CA TRP A 439 0.17 -27.37 7.92
C TRP A 439 -0.65 -27.02 6.68
N LEU A 440 -1.91 -26.62 6.89
CA LEU A 440 -2.78 -26.20 5.78
C LEU A 440 -2.23 -24.96 5.07
N THR A 441 -1.79 -23.96 5.82
CA THR A 441 -1.14 -22.75 5.27
C THR A 441 0.10 -23.12 4.45
N TYR A 442 0.93 -24.02 4.96
CA TYR A 442 2.12 -24.49 4.25
C TYR A 442 1.80 -25.24 2.95
N PHE A 443 0.82 -26.16 2.98
CA PHE A 443 0.43 -26.91 1.78
C PHE A 443 -0.25 -26.07 0.70
N LEU A 444 -1.01 -25.06 1.11
CA LEU A 444 -1.65 -24.13 0.18
C LEU A 444 -0.67 -23.10 -0.38
N GLY A 445 0.56 -23.03 0.14
CA GLY A 445 1.54 -22.03 -0.27
C GLY A 445 1.14 -20.60 0.07
N THR A 446 0.19 -20.43 1.00
CA THR A 446 -0.23 -19.11 1.48
C THR A 446 0.70 -18.64 2.60
N GLY A 447 0.96 -17.33 2.69
CA GLY A 447 1.69 -16.76 3.82
C GLY A 447 0.81 -16.54 5.04
N LEU A 448 1.44 -16.33 6.19
CA LEU A 448 0.79 -15.77 7.37
C LEU A 448 0.72 -14.25 7.24
N ASP A 449 -0.34 -13.67 7.77
CA ASP A 449 -0.57 -12.23 7.81
C ASP A 449 -1.17 -11.82 9.17
N VAL A 450 -1.39 -10.52 9.36
CA VAL A 450 -2.00 -10.00 10.60
C VAL A 450 -3.38 -10.61 10.87
N ILE A 451 -4.16 -10.86 9.81
CA ILE A 451 -5.49 -11.46 9.92
C ILE A 451 -5.37 -12.93 10.38
N SER A 452 -4.38 -13.65 9.86
CA SER A 452 -4.06 -15.01 10.30
C SER A 452 -3.68 -15.08 11.79
N VAL A 453 -2.89 -14.10 12.27
CA VAL A 453 -2.55 -14.01 13.71
C VAL A 453 -3.79 -13.75 14.55
N LEU A 454 -4.68 -12.87 14.12
CA LEU A 454 -5.98 -12.65 14.77
C LEU A 454 -6.81 -13.94 14.78
N GLY A 455 -6.81 -14.70 13.68
CA GLY A 455 -7.47 -16.01 13.58
C GLY A 455 -6.91 -17.02 14.60
N VAL A 456 -5.59 -17.03 14.81
CA VAL A 456 -4.94 -17.87 15.84
C VAL A 456 -5.39 -17.48 17.25
N VAL A 457 -5.47 -16.18 17.56
CA VAL A 457 -5.98 -15.71 18.86
C VAL A 457 -7.45 -16.08 19.04
N MET A 458 -8.26 -15.94 18.01
CA MET A 458 -9.67 -16.33 18.03
C MET A 458 -9.86 -17.83 18.25
N LEU A 459 -8.99 -18.67 17.68
CA LEU A 459 -9.01 -20.12 17.84
C LEU A 459 -8.83 -20.56 19.29
N ILE A 460 -8.13 -19.75 20.12
CA ILE A 460 -7.99 -20.03 21.55
C ILE A 460 -9.30 -19.78 22.32
N GLY A 461 -10.12 -18.86 21.82
CA GLY A 461 -11.38 -18.47 22.47
C GLY A 461 -12.59 -19.30 22.06
N LEU A 462 -12.47 -20.10 21.00
CA LEU A 462 -13.50 -21.03 20.53
C LEU A 462 -13.36 -22.40 21.14
#